data_5a03670d8176917847f495fcc2a13287
#
_entry.id   5a03670d8176917847f495fcc2a13287
#
_cell.length_a   1.000
_cell.length_b   1.000
_cell.length_c   1.000
_cell.angle_alpha   90.00
_cell.angle_beta   90.00
_cell.angle_gamma   90.00
#
_symmetry.space_group_name_H-M   'P 1'
#
loop_
_entity.id
_entity.type
_entity.pdbx_description
1 polymer ?
#
loop_
_entity_poly.entity_id
_entity_poly.type
_entity_poly.pdbx_seq_one_letter_code
_entity_poly.pdbx_strand_id
1 'polypeptide(L)'
;MSDISQAFIDQSRKLLTDSYLPRIEAATHGLTAENIWWRANEESNSIGNLMLHLDGNVRQWIISGLGGAADVRRRQGEFDERTKMPGAELFAKLSGTVHEADRVIAAIDPSTLLEPRRIQSYDMTVMRAIYTVVEHFSMHTGQILLLAKMWKGDLALYDLSSGNPRPTWKGGREGH
;
A
#
# COMPACT_ATOMS: atom_id res chain seq x y z
N MET A 1 -3.89 -18.91 -23.48
CA MET A 1 -4.56 -18.77 -22.15
C MET A 1 -3.52 -18.15 -21.24
N SER A 2 -3.80 -17.01 -20.65
CA SER A 2 -2.91 -16.46 -19.62
C SER A 2 -2.88 -17.47 -18.47
N ASP A 3 -1.68 -17.84 -18.05
CA ASP A 3 -1.51 -18.68 -16.87
C ASP A 3 -2.12 -17.96 -15.66
N ILE A 4 -2.86 -18.68 -14.85
CA ILE A 4 -3.46 -18.14 -13.60
C ILE A 4 -2.38 -17.51 -12.72
N SER A 5 -1.20 -18.09 -12.70
CA SER A 5 -0.06 -17.59 -11.95
C SER A 5 0.38 -16.20 -12.43
N GLN A 6 0.49 -15.99 -13.75
CA GLN A 6 0.82 -14.69 -14.30
C GLN A 6 -0.29 -13.67 -14.05
N ALA A 7 -1.55 -14.07 -14.21
CA ALA A 7 -2.69 -13.20 -13.92
C ALA A 7 -2.73 -12.75 -12.45
N PHE A 8 -2.39 -13.64 -11.51
CA PHE A 8 -2.26 -13.31 -10.09
C PHE A 8 -1.15 -12.27 -9.84
N ILE A 9 0.03 -12.46 -10.46
CA ILE A 9 1.15 -11.51 -10.36
C ILE A 9 0.72 -10.14 -10.87
N ASP A 10 0.16 -10.09 -12.09
CA ASP A 10 -0.22 -8.83 -12.74
C ASP A 10 -1.31 -8.10 -11.96
N GLN A 11 -2.31 -8.82 -11.46
CA GLN A 11 -3.37 -8.24 -10.66
C GLN A 11 -2.86 -7.71 -9.32
N SER A 12 -1.96 -8.43 -8.65
CA SER A 12 -1.35 -8.00 -7.39
C SER A 12 -0.57 -6.69 -7.56
N ARG A 13 0.23 -6.59 -8.62
CA ARG A 13 0.96 -5.38 -9.00
C ARG A 13 0.01 -4.21 -9.24
N LYS A 14 -1.01 -4.40 -10.08
CA LYS A 14 -2.01 -3.37 -10.39
C LYS A 14 -2.76 -2.87 -9.14
N LEU A 15 -3.10 -3.75 -8.22
CA LEU A 15 -3.75 -3.34 -6.98
C LEU A 15 -2.87 -2.40 -6.16
N LEU A 16 -1.59 -2.70 -6.03
CA LEU A 16 -0.66 -1.88 -5.26
C LEU A 16 -0.38 -0.54 -5.96
N THR A 17 0.00 -0.56 -7.26
CA THR A 17 0.49 0.62 -7.99
C THR A 17 -0.62 1.49 -8.58
N ASP A 18 -1.68 0.89 -9.12
CA ASP A 18 -2.68 1.60 -9.92
C ASP A 18 -4.00 1.80 -9.16
N SER A 19 -4.14 1.20 -7.97
CA SER A 19 -5.37 1.29 -7.20
C SER A 19 -5.14 1.88 -5.81
N TYR A 20 -4.38 1.22 -4.95
CA TYR A 20 -4.26 1.64 -3.55
C TYR A 20 -3.39 2.87 -3.39
N LEU A 21 -2.19 2.87 -3.98
CA LEU A 21 -1.26 3.98 -3.87
C LEU A 21 -1.86 5.30 -4.37
N PRO A 22 -2.48 5.39 -5.56
CA PRO A 22 -3.10 6.63 -6.02
C PRO A 22 -4.30 7.08 -5.17
N ARG A 23 -5.03 6.16 -4.55
CA ARG A 23 -6.11 6.53 -3.61
C ARG A 23 -5.56 7.18 -2.34
N ILE A 24 -4.45 6.64 -1.80
CA ILE A 24 -3.78 7.23 -0.65
C ILE A 24 -3.30 8.65 -1.01
N GLU A 25 -2.68 8.82 -2.18
CA GLU A 25 -2.25 10.14 -2.67
C GLU A 25 -3.41 11.13 -2.73
N ALA A 26 -4.48 10.79 -3.44
CA ALA A 26 -5.65 11.64 -3.59
C ALA A 26 -6.31 11.98 -2.23
N ALA A 27 -6.38 11.02 -1.33
CA ALA A 27 -6.96 11.20 -0.01
C ALA A 27 -6.10 12.11 0.89
N THR A 28 -4.78 12.00 0.82
CA THR A 28 -3.85 12.73 1.70
C THR A 28 -3.39 14.07 1.11
N HIS A 29 -3.57 14.27 -0.19
CA HIS A 29 -3.22 15.53 -0.86
C HIS A 29 -3.92 16.73 -0.18
N GLY A 30 -3.16 17.75 0.17
CA GLY A 30 -3.68 18.98 0.81
C GLY A 30 -3.99 18.86 2.31
N LEU A 31 -3.81 17.70 2.93
CA LEU A 31 -3.87 17.60 4.39
C LEU A 31 -2.62 18.23 5.03
N THR A 32 -2.82 18.96 6.12
CA THR A 32 -1.70 19.51 6.91
C THR A 32 -0.96 18.41 7.68
N ALA A 33 0.24 18.71 8.17
CA ALA A 33 0.97 17.76 9.02
C ALA A 33 0.16 17.41 10.28
N GLU A 34 -0.57 18.36 10.87
CA GLU A 34 -1.46 18.13 12.00
C GLU A 34 -2.56 17.13 11.67
N ASN A 35 -3.19 17.22 10.49
CA ASN A 35 -4.22 16.28 10.05
C ASN A 35 -3.63 14.88 9.81
N ILE A 36 -2.45 14.80 9.18
CA ILE A 36 -1.75 13.54 8.89
C ILE A 36 -1.37 12.79 10.17
N TRP A 37 -0.98 13.53 11.23
CA TRP A 37 -0.53 12.94 12.50
C TRP A 37 -1.60 12.93 13.58
N TRP A 38 -2.82 13.38 13.28
CA TRP A 38 -3.94 13.34 14.20
C TRP A 38 -4.36 11.91 14.55
N ARG A 39 -4.74 11.72 15.82
CA ARG A 39 -5.21 10.45 16.37
C ARG A 39 -6.52 10.69 17.12
N ALA A 40 -7.47 9.78 17.00
CA ALA A 40 -8.73 9.87 17.74
C ALA A 40 -8.53 9.66 19.25
N ASN A 41 -7.54 8.84 19.64
CA ASN A 41 -7.13 8.57 21.02
C ASN A 41 -5.71 7.97 21.00
N GLU A 42 -5.14 7.72 22.19
CA GLU A 42 -3.78 7.20 22.36
C GLU A 42 -3.54 5.83 21.70
N GLU A 43 -4.58 5.00 21.64
CA GLU A 43 -4.51 3.66 21.04
C GLU A 43 -4.71 3.65 19.52
N SER A 44 -5.13 4.80 18.95
CA SER A 44 -5.39 4.90 17.51
C SER A 44 -4.13 5.23 16.74
N ASN A 45 -4.04 4.75 15.51
CA ASN A 45 -2.99 5.14 14.57
C ASN A 45 -3.41 6.37 13.77
N SER A 46 -2.46 7.26 13.51
CA SER A 46 -2.62 8.36 12.55
C SER A 46 -2.46 7.87 11.10
N ILE A 47 -2.83 8.71 10.14
CA ILE A 47 -2.51 8.49 8.72
C ILE A 47 -0.99 8.29 8.54
N GLY A 48 -0.18 9.11 9.20
CA GLY A 48 1.28 9.02 9.16
C GLY A 48 1.82 7.67 9.64
N ASN A 49 1.33 7.18 10.79
CA ASN A 49 1.71 5.86 11.30
C ASN A 49 1.30 4.74 10.33
N LEU A 50 0.10 4.81 9.74
CA LEU A 50 -0.36 3.81 8.78
C LEU A 50 0.48 3.80 7.50
N MET A 51 0.88 4.97 7.00
CA MET A 51 1.76 5.05 5.82
C MET A 51 3.16 4.49 6.11
N LEU A 52 3.75 4.80 7.29
CA LEU A 52 5.02 4.20 7.71
C LEU A 52 4.90 2.68 7.88
N HIS A 53 3.76 2.22 8.41
CA HIS A 53 3.50 0.80 8.60
C HIS A 53 3.36 0.05 7.27
N LEU A 54 2.68 0.64 6.29
CA LEU A 54 2.61 0.09 4.93
C LEU A 54 3.99 0.05 4.27
N ASP A 55 4.78 1.12 4.37
CA ASP A 55 6.16 1.17 3.87
C ASP A 55 7.00 0.05 4.45
N GLY A 56 7.03 -0.07 5.78
CA GLY A 56 7.78 -1.11 6.47
C GLY A 56 7.29 -2.53 6.15
N ASN A 57 5.98 -2.73 6.02
CA ASN A 57 5.40 -4.02 5.67
C ASN A 57 5.80 -4.47 4.26
N VAL A 58 5.59 -3.62 3.26
CA VAL A 58 5.94 -3.92 1.86
C VAL A 58 7.44 -4.19 1.71
N ARG A 59 8.29 -3.37 2.34
CA ARG A 59 9.73 -3.57 2.34
C ARG A 59 10.13 -4.91 2.92
N GLN A 60 9.59 -5.26 4.08
CA GLN A 60 9.96 -6.49 4.78
C GLN A 60 9.49 -7.75 4.04
N TRP A 61 8.25 -7.76 3.56
CA TRP A 61 7.66 -8.97 2.98
C TRP A 61 8.05 -9.18 1.53
N ILE A 62 8.11 -8.12 0.72
CA ILE A 62 8.40 -8.22 -0.71
C ILE A 62 9.88 -7.99 -0.97
N ILE A 63 10.42 -6.84 -0.60
CA ILE A 63 11.78 -6.45 -0.99
C ILE A 63 12.81 -7.31 -0.27
N SER A 64 12.63 -7.53 1.04
CA SER A 64 13.52 -8.41 1.80
C SER A 64 13.12 -9.87 1.66
N GLY A 65 11.87 -10.22 1.91
CA GLY A 65 11.40 -11.60 1.99
C GLY A 65 11.41 -12.36 0.66
N LEU A 66 11.05 -11.70 -0.44
CA LEU A 66 11.05 -12.30 -1.78
C LEU A 66 12.24 -11.83 -2.62
N GLY A 67 12.64 -10.56 -2.48
CA GLY A 67 13.73 -9.95 -3.24
C GLY A 67 15.13 -10.16 -2.65
N GLY A 68 15.24 -10.67 -1.41
CA GLY A 68 16.51 -11.00 -0.78
C GLY A 68 17.30 -9.82 -0.20
N ALA A 69 16.74 -8.62 -0.15
CA ALA A 69 17.37 -7.48 0.52
C ALA A 69 17.41 -7.69 2.04
N ALA A 70 18.34 -7.02 2.74
CA ALA A 70 18.43 -7.10 4.19
C ALA A 70 17.14 -6.58 4.87
N ASP A 71 16.61 -7.33 5.84
CA ASP A 71 15.50 -6.87 6.67
C ASP A 71 16.03 -5.99 7.81
N VAL A 72 15.73 -4.70 7.72
CA VAL A 72 16.12 -3.68 8.72
C VAL A 72 14.90 -3.06 9.42
N ARG A 73 13.71 -3.70 9.29
CA ARG A 73 12.46 -3.15 9.80
C ARG A 73 12.45 -3.02 11.32
N ARG A 74 11.99 -1.88 11.80
CA ARG A 74 11.72 -1.60 13.23
C ARG A 74 10.24 -1.31 13.41
N ARG A 75 9.40 -2.38 13.39
CA ARG A 75 7.94 -2.25 13.38
C ARG A 75 7.38 -1.36 14.48
N GLN A 76 7.88 -1.46 15.71
CA GLN A 76 7.38 -0.63 16.82
C GLN A 76 7.60 0.87 16.56
N GLY A 77 8.74 1.24 15.98
CA GLY A 77 9.01 2.65 15.64
C GLY A 77 8.01 3.26 14.65
N GLU A 78 7.36 2.45 13.81
CA GLU A 78 6.32 2.92 12.88
C GLU A 78 5.10 3.46 13.64
N PHE A 79 4.76 2.84 14.77
CA PHE A 79 3.63 3.21 15.63
C PHE A 79 3.99 4.23 16.71
N ASP A 80 5.25 4.27 17.13
CA ASP A 80 5.75 5.21 18.14
C ASP A 80 6.09 6.58 17.54
N GLU A 81 6.19 6.67 16.21
CA GLU A 81 6.56 7.90 15.52
C GLU A 81 5.54 9.04 15.82
N ARG A 82 6.06 10.19 16.23
CA ARG A 82 5.31 11.40 16.56
C ARG A 82 5.84 12.64 15.84
N THR A 83 6.97 12.51 15.13
CA THR A 83 7.51 13.62 14.34
C THR A 83 6.51 13.96 13.24
N LYS A 84 6.15 15.23 13.12
CA LYS A 84 5.18 15.70 12.14
C LYS A 84 5.81 15.82 10.74
N MET A 85 6.29 14.70 10.19
CA MET A 85 6.79 14.63 8.81
C MET A 85 5.68 15.07 7.84
N PRO A 86 5.98 15.89 6.83
CA PRO A 86 5.00 16.31 5.83
C PRO A 86 4.38 15.13 5.07
N GLY A 87 3.08 15.20 4.79
CA GLY A 87 2.36 14.13 4.08
C GLY A 87 2.94 13.79 2.71
N ALA A 88 3.44 14.80 1.99
CA ALA A 88 4.12 14.59 0.69
C ALA A 88 5.41 13.76 0.81
N GLU A 89 6.18 13.98 1.88
CA GLU A 89 7.41 13.21 2.13
C GLU A 89 7.09 11.76 2.51
N LEU A 90 6.09 11.55 3.36
CA LEU A 90 5.58 10.21 3.70
C LEU A 90 5.08 9.47 2.45
N PHE A 91 4.33 10.16 1.60
CA PHE A 91 3.82 9.58 0.37
C PHE A 91 4.95 9.23 -0.60
N ALA A 92 5.92 10.12 -0.79
CA ALA A 92 7.08 9.86 -1.66
C ALA A 92 7.87 8.62 -1.19
N LYS A 93 8.05 8.48 0.14
CA LYS A 93 8.71 7.31 0.74
C LYS A 93 7.92 6.03 0.46
N LEU A 94 6.63 6.00 0.75
CA LEU A 94 5.75 4.85 0.51
C LEU A 94 5.71 4.49 -0.98
N SER A 95 5.57 5.49 -1.85
CA SER A 95 5.55 5.32 -3.31
C SER A 95 6.84 4.69 -3.82
N GLY A 96 7.99 5.18 -3.37
CA GLY A 96 9.30 4.61 -3.71
C GLY A 96 9.39 3.12 -3.34
N THR A 97 8.96 2.77 -2.15
CA THR A 97 8.94 1.38 -1.68
C THR A 97 7.97 0.49 -2.47
N VAL A 98 6.77 0.99 -2.79
CA VAL A 98 5.81 0.23 -3.61
C VAL A 98 6.35 -0.01 -5.02
N HIS A 99 6.98 0.97 -5.66
CA HIS A 99 7.58 0.78 -6.98
C HIS A 99 8.82 -0.14 -6.96
N GLU A 100 9.58 -0.15 -5.87
CA GLU A 100 10.66 -1.13 -5.68
C GLU A 100 10.08 -2.54 -5.54
N ALA A 101 9.04 -2.72 -4.74
CA ALA A 101 8.34 -3.98 -4.58
C ALA A 101 7.68 -4.46 -5.89
N ASP A 102 7.13 -3.55 -6.69
CA ASP A 102 6.57 -3.85 -8.01
C ASP A 102 7.62 -4.50 -8.92
N ARG A 103 8.84 -3.97 -8.93
CA ARG A 103 9.95 -4.58 -9.70
C ARG A 103 10.32 -5.97 -9.19
N VAL A 104 10.31 -6.17 -7.87
CA VAL A 104 10.56 -7.50 -7.28
C VAL A 104 9.47 -8.49 -7.71
N ILE A 105 8.19 -8.10 -7.58
CA ILE A 105 7.06 -8.98 -7.94
C ILE A 105 7.07 -9.26 -9.46
N ALA A 106 7.40 -8.27 -10.29
CA ALA A 106 7.49 -8.43 -11.75
C ALA A 106 8.58 -9.42 -12.19
N ALA A 107 9.63 -9.58 -11.39
CA ALA A 107 10.74 -10.50 -11.68
C ALA A 107 10.50 -11.95 -11.19
N ILE A 108 9.39 -12.21 -10.49
CA ILE A 108 9.05 -13.55 -9.99
C ILE A 108 8.65 -14.44 -11.19
N ASP A 109 9.29 -15.61 -11.29
CA ASP A 109 8.84 -16.66 -12.20
C ASP A 109 7.47 -17.19 -11.74
N PRO A 110 6.41 -17.10 -12.57
CA PRO A 110 5.08 -17.58 -12.22
C PRO A 110 5.02 -19.04 -11.76
N SER A 111 5.95 -19.88 -12.22
CA SER A 111 6.03 -21.29 -11.84
C SER A 111 6.45 -21.49 -10.38
N THR A 112 7.09 -20.48 -9.76
CA THR A 112 7.61 -20.54 -8.38
C THR A 112 6.62 -20.06 -7.32
N LEU A 113 5.40 -19.66 -7.69
CA LEU A 113 4.42 -19.09 -6.77
C LEU A 113 4.09 -20.00 -5.57
N LEU A 114 4.16 -21.30 -5.74
CA LEU A 114 3.91 -22.29 -4.69
C LEU A 114 5.17 -22.73 -3.94
N GLU A 115 6.34 -22.22 -4.31
CA GLU A 115 7.56 -22.54 -3.60
C GLU A 115 7.53 -21.99 -2.16
N PRO A 116 8.08 -22.77 -1.21
CA PRO A 116 8.17 -22.33 0.18
C PRO A 116 9.15 -21.17 0.33
N ARG A 117 8.79 -20.23 1.17
CA ARG A 117 9.63 -19.12 1.63
C ARG A 117 9.48 -18.97 3.14
N ARG A 118 10.59 -18.68 3.79
CA ARG A 118 10.58 -18.29 5.20
C ARG A 118 10.79 -16.79 5.30
N ILE A 119 9.77 -16.08 5.78
CA ILE A 119 9.81 -14.63 5.98
C ILE A 119 9.54 -14.36 7.45
N GLN A 120 10.48 -13.70 8.13
CA GLN A 120 10.50 -13.63 9.59
C GLN A 120 10.48 -15.05 10.20
N SER A 121 9.48 -15.36 11.01
CA SER A 121 9.26 -16.68 11.60
C SER A 121 8.19 -17.52 10.91
N TYR A 122 7.64 -17.04 9.78
CA TYR A 122 6.52 -17.69 9.09
C TYR A 122 7.02 -18.49 7.88
N ASP A 123 6.58 -19.75 7.80
CA ASP A 123 6.72 -20.57 6.62
C ASP A 123 5.49 -20.40 5.74
N MET A 124 5.68 -20.00 4.48
CA MET A 124 4.62 -19.72 3.53
C MET A 124 5.06 -19.91 2.09
N THR A 125 4.15 -19.78 1.15
CA THR A 125 4.49 -19.75 -0.28
C THR A 125 4.76 -18.33 -0.76
N VAL A 126 5.44 -18.19 -1.89
CA VAL A 126 5.62 -16.90 -2.58
C VAL A 126 4.26 -16.22 -2.82
N MET A 127 3.29 -16.97 -3.32
CA MET A 127 1.92 -16.48 -3.56
C MET A 127 1.29 -15.93 -2.28
N ARG A 128 1.41 -16.66 -1.17
CA ARG A 128 0.84 -16.23 0.12
C ARG A 128 1.49 -14.95 0.63
N ALA A 129 2.80 -14.80 0.46
CA ALA A 129 3.50 -13.57 0.84
C ALA A 129 2.97 -12.34 0.09
N ILE A 130 2.82 -12.47 -1.25
CA ILE A 130 2.26 -11.40 -2.09
C ILE A 130 0.82 -11.10 -1.67
N TYR A 131 -0.02 -12.13 -1.55
CA TYR A 131 -1.44 -11.98 -1.17
C TYR A 131 -1.60 -11.28 0.18
N THR A 132 -0.82 -11.69 1.19
CA THR A 132 -0.83 -11.08 2.53
C THR A 132 -0.51 -9.58 2.46
N VAL A 133 0.46 -9.18 1.64
CA VAL A 133 0.79 -7.75 1.46
C VAL A 133 -0.34 -6.99 0.79
N VAL A 134 -0.93 -7.55 -0.28
CA VAL A 134 -2.04 -6.91 -1.01
C VAL A 134 -3.26 -6.72 -0.11
N GLU A 135 -3.64 -7.76 0.66
CA GLU A 135 -4.74 -7.72 1.61
C GLU A 135 -4.51 -6.69 2.71
N HIS A 136 -3.32 -6.73 3.33
CA HIS A 136 -2.92 -5.81 4.39
C HIS A 136 -2.89 -4.35 3.90
N PHE A 137 -2.38 -4.13 2.68
CA PHE A 137 -2.36 -2.81 2.06
C PHE A 137 -3.78 -2.28 1.82
N SER A 138 -4.68 -3.14 1.33
CA SER A 138 -6.10 -2.82 1.14
C SER A 138 -6.77 -2.37 2.43
N MET A 139 -6.57 -3.13 3.51
CA MET A 139 -7.14 -2.84 4.83
C MET A 139 -6.70 -1.46 5.34
N HIS A 140 -5.41 -1.17 5.31
CA HIS A 140 -4.89 0.12 5.78
C HIS A 140 -5.20 1.27 4.82
N THR A 141 -5.32 1.03 3.52
CA THR A 141 -5.84 2.02 2.58
C THR A 141 -7.24 2.47 3.01
N GLY A 142 -8.14 1.52 3.32
CA GLY A 142 -9.48 1.86 3.81
C GLY A 142 -9.46 2.71 5.10
N GLN A 143 -8.57 2.43 6.03
CA GLN A 143 -8.40 3.22 7.26
C GLN A 143 -7.88 4.64 6.95
N ILE A 144 -6.88 4.78 6.09
CA ILE A 144 -6.36 6.08 5.65
C ILE A 144 -7.46 6.91 4.99
N LEU A 145 -8.24 6.31 4.09
CA LEU A 145 -9.35 6.98 3.43
C LEU A 145 -10.41 7.46 4.44
N LEU A 146 -10.75 6.63 5.42
CA LEU A 146 -11.70 6.99 6.47
C LEU A 146 -11.19 8.18 7.30
N LEU A 147 -9.94 8.13 7.76
CA LEU A 147 -9.33 9.23 8.53
C LEU A 147 -9.24 10.53 7.69
N ALA A 148 -8.88 10.43 6.42
CA ALA A 148 -8.83 11.58 5.53
C ALA A 148 -10.22 12.21 5.31
N LYS A 149 -11.28 11.39 5.20
CA LYS A 149 -12.67 11.87 5.10
C LYS A 149 -13.12 12.67 6.32
N MET A 150 -12.62 12.36 7.51
CA MET A 150 -12.95 13.13 8.72
C MET A 150 -12.52 14.61 8.62
N TRP A 151 -11.50 14.91 7.79
CA TRP A 151 -10.99 16.26 7.57
C TRP A 151 -11.51 16.90 6.29
N LYS A 152 -11.63 16.14 5.21
CA LYS A 152 -11.95 16.66 3.88
C LYS A 152 -13.44 16.53 3.52
N GLY A 153 -14.19 15.68 4.23
CA GLY A 153 -15.56 15.32 3.84
C GLY A 153 -15.54 14.41 2.61
N ASP A 154 -15.80 14.96 1.42
CA ASP A 154 -15.71 14.20 0.18
C ASP A 154 -14.24 14.12 -0.31
N LEU A 155 -13.78 12.92 -0.64
CA LEU A 155 -12.45 12.70 -1.24
C LEU A 155 -12.47 12.77 -2.75
N ALA A 156 -13.66 12.94 -3.37
CA ALA A 156 -13.87 12.98 -4.82
C ALA A 156 -13.14 11.84 -5.57
N LEU A 157 -13.10 10.65 -4.98
CA LEU A 157 -12.42 9.47 -5.58
C LEU A 157 -13.18 8.89 -6.78
N TYR A 158 -14.43 9.28 -6.98
CA TYR A 158 -15.26 8.80 -8.08
C TYR A 158 -16.02 9.96 -8.72
N ASP A 159 -16.01 10.00 -10.04
CA ASP A 159 -16.95 10.78 -10.82
C ASP A 159 -18.25 9.98 -10.98
N LEU A 160 -19.35 10.53 -10.50
CA LEU A 160 -20.68 9.92 -10.55
C LEU A 160 -21.57 10.51 -11.64
N SER A 161 -21.08 11.47 -12.42
CA SER A 161 -21.86 12.24 -13.39
C SER A 161 -22.50 11.39 -14.50
N SER A 162 -21.89 10.24 -14.83
CA SER A 162 -22.36 9.34 -15.90
C SER A 162 -23.30 8.21 -15.43
N GLY A 163 -23.69 8.20 -14.14
CA GLY A 163 -24.48 7.12 -13.53
C GLY A 163 -23.67 5.88 -13.16
N ASN A 164 -22.51 5.68 -13.75
CA ASN A 164 -21.54 4.64 -13.37
C ASN A 164 -20.32 5.28 -12.71
N PRO A 165 -19.93 4.86 -11.49
CA PRO A 165 -18.76 5.41 -10.80
C PRO A 165 -17.48 5.23 -11.63
N ARG A 166 -16.83 6.35 -11.97
CA ARG A 166 -15.52 6.34 -12.66
C ARG A 166 -14.43 6.77 -11.70
N PRO A 167 -13.35 5.99 -11.53
CA PRO A 167 -12.24 6.36 -10.67
C PRO A 167 -11.54 7.64 -11.13
N THR A 168 -11.48 8.67 -10.31
CA THR A 168 -10.81 9.94 -10.64
C THR A 168 -9.30 9.85 -10.54
N TRP A 169 -8.77 8.96 -9.67
CA TRP A 169 -7.32 8.76 -9.51
C TRP A 169 -6.64 8.07 -10.70
N LYS A 170 -7.39 7.49 -11.63
CA LYS A 170 -6.83 6.81 -12.82
C LYS A 170 -6.48 7.74 -13.96
N GLY A 171 -6.62 9.06 -13.78
CA GLY A 171 -6.17 10.07 -14.74
C GLY A 171 -6.71 9.88 -16.15
N GLY A 172 -7.98 9.49 -16.29
CA GLY A 172 -8.62 9.32 -17.60
C GLY A 172 -8.12 8.12 -18.42
N ARG A 173 -7.30 7.25 -17.87
CA ARG A 173 -6.96 5.99 -18.52
C ARG A 173 -8.14 5.04 -18.38
N GLU A 174 -8.90 4.90 -19.45
CA GLU A 174 -9.88 3.83 -19.59
C GLU A 174 -9.14 2.50 -19.47
N GLY A 175 -9.42 1.75 -18.40
CA GLY A 175 -8.87 0.44 -18.18
C GLY A 175 -10.01 -0.51 -17.82
N HIS A 176 -10.33 -1.38 -18.73
CA HIS A 176 -11.17 -2.57 -18.54
C HIS A 176 -10.50 -3.57 -17.60
#